data_e31128a0188dce2112ad9b8d89fd0f25
#
_entry.id   e31128a0188dce2112ad9b8d89fd0f25
#
_cell.length_a   1.000
_cell.length_b   1.000
_cell.length_c   1.000
_cell.angle_alpha   90.00
_cell.angle_beta   90.00
_cell.angle_gamma   90.00
#
_symmetry.space_group_name_H-M   'P 1'
#
loop_
_entity.id
_entity.type
_entity.pdbx_description
1 polymer ?
#
loop_
_entity_poly.entity_id
_entity_poly.type
_entity_poly.pdbx_seq_one_letter_code
_entity_poly.pdbx_strand_id
1 'polypeptide(L)'
;MYHLWIKCLAAWIFLKRCNGVHAMPAKAPMYPNEPFIVLWNAPTTQCPLRYKVDLDLKTFHIVANPNDSLSGSVVTIFYPNHLGVYPHIDERGHFFHGIIPQNESLTKHLNKSKSDINRMIPLKTFHGLGVIDWENWRPQWDRNWGSKNVYRNRSIQFAKELHPELSEDKIKRLAKKEYEKAAKSFMRDTLLLAEEMRPNGYWGYYLYPDCQNYDYKTKGDQYTGKCPDIEMSRNDQLLWLWRDSTALFPNVYLEIILRSSDNALKFVHHRLKESMRIASMAREDYALPVFVYARPFYAYTFEPLTQEDLVTTVGETAAMGAAGIVFWGSMQYASTVDSCQKVKTYMNGPLGRYIVNVTTAAKICSHALCRKNGRCVRKHSDSNAFLHLFPESFRIMVHANATEKKAIVKGKLELKDLIYLRKNFMCQCYQGWKGLYCEEYSIKDIRKI
;
A
#
# COMPACT_ATOMS: atom_id res chain seq x y z
N MET A 1 -41.77 40.30 12.16
CA MET A 1 -41.15 39.02 12.65
C MET A 1 -40.60 38.12 11.56
N TYR A 2 -41.08 38.13 10.34
CA TYR A 2 -40.59 37.25 9.25
C TYR A 2 -39.20 37.62 8.68
N HIS A 3 -38.78 38.89 8.75
CA HIS A 3 -37.48 39.34 8.23
C HIS A 3 -36.26 38.99 9.10
N LEU A 4 -36.45 38.67 10.38
CA LEU A 4 -35.33 38.27 11.27
C LEU A 4 -34.95 36.81 11.11
N TRP A 5 -35.90 35.91 10.78
CA TRP A 5 -35.66 34.49 10.58
C TRP A 5 -34.85 34.16 9.31
N ILE A 6 -35.07 34.94 8.23
CA ILE A 6 -34.32 34.71 6.97
C ILE A 6 -32.85 35.13 7.11
N LYS A 7 -32.55 36.15 7.92
CA LYS A 7 -31.14 36.54 8.19
C LYS A 7 -30.40 35.54 9.06
N CYS A 8 -31.06 34.88 10.02
CA CYS A 8 -30.46 33.84 10.83
C CYS A 8 -30.21 32.54 10.05
N LEU A 9 -31.11 32.16 9.13
CA LEU A 9 -30.91 30.99 8.25
C LEU A 9 -29.75 31.21 7.26
N ALA A 10 -29.63 32.41 6.69
CA ALA A 10 -28.53 32.76 5.79
C ALA A 10 -27.17 32.77 6.51
N ALA A 11 -27.09 33.24 7.76
CA ALA A 11 -25.89 33.19 8.59
C ALA A 11 -25.50 31.73 8.96
N TRP A 12 -26.48 30.86 9.21
CA TRP A 12 -26.23 29.43 9.49
C TRP A 12 -25.74 28.66 8.26
N ILE A 13 -26.22 29.00 7.07
CA ILE A 13 -25.74 28.40 5.81
C ILE A 13 -24.34 28.91 5.46
N PHE A 14 -24.01 30.18 5.76
CA PHE A 14 -22.66 30.71 5.56
C PHE A 14 -21.63 30.17 6.54
N LEU A 15 -22.00 29.93 7.81
CA LEU A 15 -21.10 29.28 8.80
C LEU A 15 -20.82 27.82 8.50
N LYS A 16 -21.72 27.09 7.80
CA LYS A 16 -21.44 25.72 7.31
C LYS A 16 -20.55 25.68 6.07
N ARG A 17 -20.36 26.79 5.34
CA ARG A 17 -19.50 26.84 4.14
C ARG A 17 -18.05 27.25 4.41
N CYS A 18 -17.71 27.64 5.62
CA CYS A 18 -16.32 27.95 6.01
C CYS A 18 -15.60 26.80 6.72
N ASN A 19 -16.18 25.60 6.82
CA ASN A 19 -15.42 24.43 7.18
C ASN A 19 -14.56 24.04 5.97
N GLY A 20 -13.30 24.49 5.95
CA GLY A 20 -12.30 24.00 5.02
C GLY A 20 -12.38 22.48 4.98
N VAL A 21 -12.26 21.89 3.79
CA VAL A 21 -12.24 20.44 3.60
C VAL A 21 -11.03 19.94 4.38
N HIS A 22 -11.22 19.59 5.66
CA HIS A 22 -10.20 18.91 6.44
C HIS A 22 -10.10 17.49 5.92
N ALA A 23 -8.91 17.10 5.47
CA ALA A 23 -8.64 15.71 5.15
C ALA A 23 -8.94 14.86 6.40
N MET A 24 -9.53 13.67 6.19
CA MET A 24 -9.76 12.71 7.27
C MET A 24 -8.45 12.46 8.03
N PRO A 25 -8.43 12.41 9.38
CA PRO A 25 -7.23 12.17 10.15
C PRO A 25 -6.52 10.89 9.70
N ALA A 26 -5.21 10.86 9.76
CA ALA A 26 -4.42 9.66 9.50
C ALA A 26 -4.07 8.93 10.81
N LYS A 27 -3.81 7.64 10.74
CA LYS A 27 -3.15 6.92 11.85
C LYS A 27 -1.75 7.49 12.07
N ALA A 28 -1.28 7.51 13.32
CA ALA A 28 0.09 7.91 13.63
C ALA A 28 1.11 7.09 12.81
N PRO A 29 2.28 7.66 12.47
CA PRO A 29 3.25 6.96 11.66
C PRO A 29 3.81 5.73 12.38
N MET A 30 4.16 4.69 11.62
CA MET A 30 4.72 3.43 12.12
C MET A 30 5.99 3.65 12.97
N TYR A 31 6.82 4.58 12.57
CA TYR A 31 7.98 5.04 13.35
C TYR A 31 7.80 6.50 13.73
N PRO A 32 8.02 6.89 14.99
CA PRO A 32 7.85 8.26 15.46
C PRO A 32 8.63 9.27 14.60
N ASN A 33 7.98 10.35 14.20
CA ASN A 33 8.53 11.42 13.35
C ASN A 33 8.94 10.99 11.92
N GLU A 34 8.52 9.82 11.45
CA GLU A 34 8.75 9.36 10.07
C GLU A 34 7.42 9.30 9.31
N PRO A 35 6.94 10.44 8.75
CA PRO A 35 5.62 10.53 8.12
C PRO A 35 5.49 9.70 6.83
N PHE A 36 6.62 9.38 6.20
CA PHE A 36 6.74 8.53 5.04
C PHE A 36 7.98 7.63 5.17
N ILE A 37 7.78 6.32 5.08
CA ILE A 37 8.85 5.34 5.23
C ILE A 37 9.06 4.53 3.96
N VAL A 38 10.27 4.04 3.78
CA VAL A 38 10.63 3.13 2.68
C VAL A 38 11.06 1.80 3.26
N LEU A 39 10.41 0.73 2.82
CA LEU A 39 10.65 -0.61 3.30
C LEU A 39 11.20 -1.48 2.16
N TRP A 40 12.13 -2.37 2.53
CA TRP A 40 12.70 -3.36 1.62
C TRP A 40 12.12 -4.73 1.92
N ASN A 41 11.38 -5.29 0.99
CA ASN A 41 10.80 -6.63 1.06
C ASN A 41 11.13 -7.43 -0.22
N ALA A 42 12.27 -7.14 -0.84
CA ALA A 42 12.79 -7.92 -1.96
C ALA A 42 13.61 -9.11 -1.45
N PRO A 43 13.61 -10.26 -2.16
CA PRO A 43 14.27 -11.49 -1.70
C PRO A 43 15.79 -11.44 -1.91
N THR A 44 16.49 -10.57 -1.18
CA THR A 44 17.93 -10.32 -1.32
C THR A 44 18.79 -10.96 -0.23
N THR A 45 18.23 -11.84 0.57
CA THR A 45 18.91 -12.56 1.68
C THR A 45 20.24 -13.22 1.27
N GLN A 46 20.36 -13.74 0.04
CA GLN A 46 21.58 -14.37 -0.44
C GLN A 46 22.73 -13.38 -0.66
N CYS A 47 22.42 -12.10 -0.87
CA CYS A 47 23.44 -11.08 -1.07
C CYS A 47 24.37 -10.95 0.14
N PRO A 48 23.89 -10.63 1.37
CA PRO A 48 24.77 -10.59 2.53
C PRO A 48 25.23 -12.00 2.98
N LEU A 49 24.37 -13.00 2.97
CA LEU A 49 24.70 -14.31 3.56
C LEU A 49 25.65 -15.13 2.71
N ARG A 50 25.33 -15.31 1.43
CA ARG A 50 26.11 -16.17 0.51
C ARG A 50 27.21 -15.41 -0.22
N TYR A 51 26.86 -14.24 -0.76
CA TYR A 51 27.76 -13.50 -1.67
C TYR A 51 28.56 -12.41 -0.98
N LYS A 52 28.34 -12.15 0.31
CA LYS A 52 29.03 -11.10 1.10
C LYS A 52 28.89 -9.71 0.49
N VAL A 53 27.75 -9.44 -0.15
CA VAL A 53 27.39 -8.15 -0.72
C VAL A 53 26.31 -7.52 0.16
N ASP A 54 26.68 -6.60 1.02
CA ASP A 54 25.74 -5.77 1.79
C ASP A 54 25.14 -4.69 0.88
N LEU A 55 23.82 -4.54 0.90
CA LEU A 55 23.10 -3.55 0.09
C LEU A 55 23.10 -2.15 0.67
N ASP A 56 23.66 -1.96 1.87
CA ASP A 56 23.76 -0.66 2.55
C ASP A 56 22.37 0.03 2.79
N LEU A 57 21.29 -0.73 2.96
CA LEU A 57 19.90 -0.22 3.02
C LEU A 57 19.71 0.88 4.07
N LYS A 58 20.26 0.68 5.29
CA LYS A 58 20.16 1.65 6.40
C LYS A 58 20.80 2.98 6.07
N THR A 59 21.87 2.98 5.26
CA THR A 59 22.55 4.19 4.78
C THR A 59 21.55 5.15 4.14
N PHE A 60 20.56 4.63 3.44
CA PHE A 60 19.61 5.39 2.64
C PHE A 60 18.20 5.46 3.26
N HIS A 61 18.08 5.33 4.58
CA HIS A 61 16.81 5.40 5.30
C HIS A 61 15.80 4.31 4.90
N ILE A 62 16.29 3.16 4.43
CA ILE A 62 15.47 2.03 4.04
C ILE A 62 15.41 1.03 5.20
N VAL A 63 14.20 0.70 5.61
CA VAL A 63 13.95 -0.26 6.69
C VAL A 63 13.75 -1.65 6.10
N ALA A 64 14.44 -2.65 6.63
CA ALA A 64 14.36 -4.03 6.18
C ALA A 64 14.32 -5.00 7.36
N ASN A 65 13.88 -6.22 7.11
CA ASN A 65 14.07 -7.32 8.04
C ASN A 65 15.56 -7.66 8.18
N PRO A 66 15.99 -8.27 9.29
CA PRO A 66 17.35 -8.78 9.40
C PRO A 66 17.71 -9.67 8.20
N ASN A 67 18.92 -9.48 7.66
CA ASN A 67 19.44 -10.17 6.49
C ASN A 67 18.55 -10.04 5.23
N ASP A 68 17.81 -8.96 5.10
CA ASP A 68 16.90 -8.67 3.98
C ASP A 68 15.89 -9.81 3.73
N SER A 69 15.42 -10.46 4.79
CA SER A 69 14.49 -11.59 4.67
C SER A 69 13.08 -11.13 4.32
N LEU A 70 12.31 -11.97 3.61
CA LEU A 70 10.91 -11.69 3.24
C LEU A 70 9.95 -11.68 4.43
N SER A 71 10.36 -12.29 5.56
CA SER A 71 9.54 -12.39 6.75
C SER A 71 10.34 -12.04 7.99
N GLY A 72 9.78 -11.21 8.85
CA GLY A 72 10.42 -10.77 10.09
C GLY A 72 9.60 -9.74 10.84
N SER A 73 10.27 -8.98 11.70
CA SER A 73 9.61 -7.99 12.57
C SER A 73 9.18 -6.71 11.85
N VAL A 74 9.70 -6.43 10.66
CA VAL A 74 9.39 -5.22 9.88
C VAL A 74 8.28 -5.49 8.87
N VAL A 75 8.45 -6.53 8.04
CA VAL A 75 7.46 -6.97 7.06
C VAL A 75 7.41 -8.48 7.07
N THR A 76 6.23 -9.06 7.09
CA THR A 76 6.02 -10.47 6.83
C THR A 76 4.98 -10.61 5.72
N ILE A 77 5.39 -11.24 4.61
CA ILE A 77 4.51 -11.57 3.50
C ILE A 77 4.10 -13.04 3.59
N PHE A 78 2.80 -13.29 3.54
CA PHE A 78 2.19 -14.62 3.62
C PHE A 78 1.70 -15.06 2.25
N TYR A 79 2.50 -15.87 1.57
CA TYR A 79 2.11 -16.54 0.33
C TYR A 79 1.10 -17.67 0.57
N PRO A 80 0.43 -18.23 -0.47
CA PRO A 80 -0.62 -19.26 -0.36
C PRO A 80 -0.30 -20.44 0.56
N ASN A 81 0.94 -20.90 0.59
CA ASN A 81 1.41 -22.03 1.40
C ASN A 81 1.98 -21.64 2.77
N HIS A 82 1.96 -20.36 3.11
CA HIS A 82 2.52 -19.87 4.37
C HIS A 82 1.45 -19.49 5.39
N LEU A 83 0.16 -19.50 5.03
CA LEU A 83 -0.93 -19.11 5.92
C LEU A 83 -2.16 -19.99 5.74
N GLY A 84 -2.36 -20.88 6.68
CA GLY A 84 -3.51 -21.77 6.72
C GLY A 84 -3.53 -22.81 5.61
N VAL A 85 -4.72 -23.19 5.20
CA VAL A 85 -4.99 -24.11 4.07
C VAL A 85 -5.77 -23.34 3.00
N TYR A 86 -5.09 -22.46 2.29
CA TYR A 86 -5.68 -21.65 1.23
C TYR A 86 -6.01 -22.50 0.01
N PRO A 87 -7.31 -22.63 -0.39
CA PRO A 87 -7.72 -23.44 -1.52
C PRO A 87 -7.35 -22.76 -2.84
N HIS A 88 -6.53 -23.42 -3.66
CA HIS A 88 -6.10 -22.84 -4.93
C HIS A 88 -5.58 -23.87 -5.93
N ILE A 89 -5.32 -23.40 -7.13
CA ILE A 89 -4.56 -24.08 -8.19
C ILE A 89 -3.29 -23.26 -8.42
N ASP A 90 -2.12 -23.92 -8.41
CA ASP A 90 -0.85 -23.26 -8.69
C ASP A 90 -0.65 -23.01 -10.20
N GLU A 91 0.45 -22.34 -10.54
CA GLU A 91 0.83 -22.05 -11.94
C GLU A 91 1.09 -23.29 -12.79
N ARG A 92 1.37 -24.44 -12.14
CA ARG A 92 1.59 -25.74 -12.78
C ARG A 92 0.32 -26.57 -12.90
N GLY A 93 -0.81 -26.06 -12.40
CA GLY A 93 -2.10 -26.74 -12.41
C GLY A 93 -2.29 -27.76 -11.27
N HIS A 94 -1.44 -27.75 -10.23
CA HIS A 94 -1.66 -28.61 -9.07
C HIS A 94 -2.76 -28.05 -8.18
N PHE A 95 -3.57 -28.95 -7.63
CA PHE A 95 -4.72 -28.64 -6.79
C PHE A 95 -4.33 -28.66 -5.30
N PHE A 96 -4.73 -27.61 -4.59
CA PHE A 96 -4.51 -27.48 -3.16
C PHE A 96 -5.81 -27.24 -2.42
N HIS A 97 -5.98 -27.92 -1.28
CA HIS A 97 -7.00 -27.63 -0.27
C HIS A 97 -8.42 -27.45 -0.84
N GLY A 98 -8.91 -28.46 -1.58
CA GLY A 98 -10.28 -28.45 -2.14
C GLY A 98 -10.48 -27.49 -3.31
N ILE A 99 -9.45 -26.75 -3.76
CA ILE A 99 -9.38 -25.90 -4.96
C ILE A 99 -10.18 -24.60 -4.80
N ILE A 100 -11.42 -24.67 -4.33
CA ILE A 100 -12.36 -23.56 -4.22
C ILE A 100 -12.74 -23.30 -2.76
N PRO A 101 -13.01 -22.04 -2.36
CA PRO A 101 -13.26 -21.69 -0.96
C PRO A 101 -14.38 -22.48 -0.29
N GLN A 102 -15.47 -22.75 -1.00
CA GLN A 102 -16.64 -23.48 -0.46
C GLN A 102 -16.41 -24.98 -0.30
N ASN A 103 -15.31 -25.52 -0.81
CA ASN A 103 -14.95 -26.95 -0.67
C ASN A 103 -13.80 -27.21 0.33
N GLU A 104 -13.42 -26.22 1.13
CA GLU A 104 -12.44 -26.40 2.20
C GLU A 104 -12.99 -25.95 3.56
N SER A 105 -12.52 -26.54 4.62
CA SER A 105 -12.93 -26.22 5.99
C SER A 105 -12.30 -24.91 6.47
N LEU A 106 -13.11 -23.89 6.68
CA LEU A 106 -12.69 -22.63 7.27
C LEU A 106 -12.08 -22.82 8.68
N THR A 107 -12.67 -23.69 9.50
CA THR A 107 -12.14 -23.99 10.85
C THR A 107 -10.74 -24.60 10.79
N LYS A 108 -10.51 -25.57 9.88
CA LYS A 108 -9.21 -26.17 9.65
C LYS A 108 -8.19 -25.10 9.18
N HIS A 109 -8.63 -24.24 8.26
CA HIS A 109 -7.82 -23.12 7.77
C HIS A 109 -7.39 -22.18 8.90
N LEU A 110 -8.33 -21.71 9.72
CA LEU A 110 -8.05 -20.78 10.82
C LEU A 110 -7.14 -21.40 11.89
N ASN A 111 -7.33 -22.69 12.24
CA ASN A 111 -6.47 -23.40 13.19
C ASN A 111 -5.02 -23.50 12.67
N LYS A 112 -4.85 -23.80 11.37
CA LYS A 112 -3.51 -23.82 10.76
C LYS A 112 -2.92 -22.41 10.69
N SER A 113 -3.74 -21.39 10.37
CA SER A 113 -3.31 -20.00 10.33
C SER A 113 -2.77 -19.49 11.66
N LYS A 114 -3.37 -19.90 12.80
CA LYS A 114 -2.83 -19.59 14.14
C LYS A 114 -1.41 -20.08 14.31
N SER A 115 -1.13 -21.32 13.92
CA SER A 115 0.20 -21.91 13.99
C SER A 115 1.19 -21.18 13.08
N ASP A 116 0.77 -20.83 11.86
CA ASP A 116 1.62 -20.15 10.88
C ASP A 116 1.96 -18.72 11.29
N ILE A 117 0.99 -17.96 11.81
CA ILE A 117 1.23 -16.60 12.34
C ILE A 117 2.21 -16.67 13.52
N ASN A 118 2.04 -17.60 14.44
CA ASN A 118 2.98 -17.75 15.57
C ASN A 118 4.39 -18.11 15.14
N ARG A 119 4.52 -18.92 14.08
CA ARG A 119 5.82 -19.32 13.52
C ARG A 119 6.51 -18.18 12.78
N MET A 120 5.77 -17.46 11.92
CA MET A 120 6.33 -16.41 11.07
C MET A 120 6.48 -15.06 11.79
N ILE A 121 5.62 -14.79 12.76
CA ILE A 121 5.65 -13.59 13.60
C ILE A 121 5.61 -14.02 15.08
N PRO A 122 6.73 -14.45 15.65
CA PRO A 122 6.77 -14.94 17.06
C PRO A 122 6.40 -13.86 18.09
N LEU A 123 6.79 -12.61 17.84
CA LEU A 123 6.59 -11.50 18.77
C LEU A 123 5.12 -11.06 18.79
N LYS A 124 4.48 -11.15 19.96
CA LYS A 124 3.10 -10.64 20.13
C LYS A 124 2.99 -9.12 20.04
N THR A 125 4.07 -8.42 20.34
CA THR A 125 4.18 -6.96 20.22
C THR A 125 4.51 -6.50 18.79
N PHE A 126 4.37 -7.38 17.79
CA PHE A 126 4.63 -7.07 16.39
C PHE A 126 3.93 -5.77 15.95
N HIS A 127 4.71 -4.86 15.39
CA HIS A 127 4.27 -3.55 14.93
C HIS A 127 4.71 -3.31 13.47
N GLY A 128 4.84 -4.38 12.71
CA GLY A 128 5.25 -4.39 11.32
C GLY A 128 4.08 -4.57 10.34
N LEU A 129 4.41 -4.75 9.07
CA LEU A 129 3.44 -5.04 8.03
C LEU A 129 3.19 -6.56 7.95
N GLY A 130 1.94 -6.98 8.15
CA GLY A 130 1.46 -8.33 7.91
C GLY A 130 0.68 -8.38 6.59
N VAL A 131 1.32 -8.80 5.51
CA VAL A 131 0.77 -8.74 4.16
C VAL A 131 0.35 -10.12 3.71
N ILE A 132 -0.94 -10.31 3.40
CA ILE A 132 -1.47 -11.57 2.88
C ILE A 132 -1.47 -11.50 1.36
N ASP A 133 -0.71 -12.37 0.70
CA ASP A 133 -0.55 -12.41 -0.76
C ASP A 133 -1.25 -13.64 -1.34
N TRP A 134 -2.57 -13.51 -1.52
CA TRP A 134 -3.45 -14.51 -2.13
C TRP A 134 -4.00 -14.02 -3.45
N GLU A 135 -3.37 -14.41 -4.55
CA GLU A 135 -3.69 -13.91 -5.88
C GLU A 135 -4.41 -14.90 -6.79
N ASN A 136 -4.51 -16.19 -6.40
CA ASN A 136 -5.03 -17.23 -7.27
C ASN A 136 -6.49 -17.01 -7.65
N TRP A 137 -7.31 -16.49 -6.74
CA TRP A 137 -8.68 -16.10 -7.00
C TRP A 137 -9.04 -14.74 -6.37
N ARG A 138 -10.21 -14.23 -6.71
CA ARG A 138 -10.77 -12.98 -6.15
C ARG A 138 -12.08 -13.30 -5.43
N PRO A 139 -12.45 -12.59 -4.33
CA PRO A 139 -13.67 -12.89 -3.57
C PRO A 139 -14.96 -12.60 -4.37
N GLN A 140 -14.91 -11.72 -5.35
CA GLN A 140 -16.01 -11.41 -6.23
C GLN A 140 -16.01 -12.33 -7.44
N TRP A 141 -17.13 -12.97 -7.72
CA TRP A 141 -17.30 -13.91 -8.82
C TRP A 141 -16.82 -13.37 -10.16
N ASP A 142 -17.26 -12.14 -10.48
CA ASP A 142 -17.03 -11.54 -11.79
C ASP A 142 -15.56 -11.14 -11.99
N ARG A 143 -14.75 -11.08 -10.92
CA ARG A 143 -13.31 -10.83 -10.98
C ARG A 143 -12.47 -12.07 -11.28
N ASN A 144 -13.10 -13.24 -11.33
CA ASN A 144 -12.42 -14.48 -11.69
C ASN A 144 -12.60 -14.77 -13.20
N TRP A 145 -12.05 -13.89 -14.03
CA TRP A 145 -12.02 -14.01 -15.50
C TRP A 145 -10.63 -14.46 -16.01
N GLY A 146 -10.50 -14.73 -17.32
CA GLY A 146 -9.26 -15.24 -17.92
C GLY A 146 -8.86 -16.59 -17.30
N SER A 147 -7.61 -16.74 -16.89
CA SER A 147 -7.11 -17.95 -16.23
C SER A 147 -7.85 -18.29 -14.94
N LYS A 148 -8.37 -17.29 -14.23
CA LYS A 148 -9.12 -17.49 -12.99
C LYS A 148 -10.54 -18.04 -13.22
N ASN A 149 -11.02 -18.13 -14.47
CA ASN A 149 -12.34 -18.73 -14.78
C ASN A 149 -12.45 -20.19 -14.32
N VAL A 150 -11.33 -20.86 -14.12
CA VAL A 150 -11.28 -22.21 -13.55
C VAL A 150 -11.99 -22.29 -12.20
N TYR A 151 -11.92 -21.29 -11.35
CA TYR A 151 -12.61 -21.26 -10.05
C TYR A 151 -14.13 -21.17 -10.19
N ARG A 152 -14.63 -20.41 -11.18
CA ARG A 152 -16.06 -20.36 -11.51
C ARG A 152 -16.56 -21.71 -12.02
N ASN A 153 -15.83 -22.30 -12.95
CA ASN A 153 -16.20 -23.60 -13.53
C ASN A 153 -16.21 -24.71 -12.47
N ARG A 154 -15.20 -24.75 -11.60
CA ARG A 154 -15.14 -25.72 -10.49
C ARG A 154 -16.26 -25.50 -9.48
N SER A 155 -16.63 -24.26 -9.20
CA SER A 155 -17.76 -23.96 -8.30
C SER A 155 -19.09 -24.39 -8.89
N ILE A 156 -19.31 -24.22 -10.20
CA ILE A 156 -20.51 -24.70 -10.91
C ILE A 156 -20.55 -26.22 -10.88
N GLN A 157 -19.45 -26.89 -11.17
CA GLN A 157 -19.36 -28.35 -11.12
C GLN A 157 -19.67 -28.88 -9.71
N PHE A 158 -19.05 -28.29 -8.67
CA PHE A 158 -19.28 -28.67 -7.27
C PHE A 158 -20.76 -28.50 -6.86
N ALA A 159 -21.36 -27.36 -7.22
CA ALA A 159 -22.77 -27.13 -6.94
C ALA A 159 -23.70 -28.16 -7.68
N LYS A 160 -23.35 -28.57 -8.92
CA LYS A 160 -24.06 -29.58 -9.67
C LYS A 160 -23.96 -30.98 -9.05
N GLU A 161 -22.79 -31.32 -8.52
CA GLU A 161 -22.55 -32.60 -7.81
C GLU A 161 -23.38 -32.69 -6.53
N LEU A 162 -23.54 -31.59 -5.79
CA LEU A 162 -24.34 -31.53 -4.56
C LEU A 162 -25.84 -31.41 -4.79
N HIS A 163 -26.26 -30.85 -5.92
CA HIS A 163 -27.68 -30.54 -6.23
C HIS A 163 -28.02 -30.93 -7.67
N PRO A 164 -27.91 -32.23 -8.02
CA PRO A 164 -28.16 -32.71 -9.39
C PRO A 164 -29.60 -32.46 -9.88
N GLU A 165 -30.55 -32.24 -8.96
CA GLU A 165 -31.96 -31.96 -9.23
C GLU A 165 -32.24 -30.53 -9.73
N LEU A 166 -31.29 -29.61 -9.58
CA LEU A 166 -31.47 -28.21 -9.95
C LEU A 166 -31.22 -27.98 -11.44
N SER A 167 -31.95 -27.02 -12.03
CA SER A 167 -31.67 -26.54 -13.40
C SER A 167 -30.31 -25.81 -13.47
N GLU A 168 -29.74 -25.80 -14.67
CA GLU A 168 -28.41 -25.16 -14.88
C GLU A 168 -28.34 -23.70 -14.40
N ASP A 169 -29.41 -22.92 -14.59
CA ASP A 169 -29.44 -21.52 -14.14
C ASP A 169 -29.53 -21.40 -12.63
N LYS A 170 -30.23 -22.32 -11.96
CA LYS A 170 -30.24 -22.37 -10.49
C LYS A 170 -28.87 -22.79 -9.96
N ILE A 171 -28.22 -23.77 -10.59
CA ILE A 171 -26.84 -24.20 -10.24
C ILE A 171 -25.85 -23.03 -10.37
N LYS A 172 -25.86 -22.29 -11.48
CA LYS A 172 -24.96 -21.14 -11.67
C LYS A 172 -25.18 -20.06 -10.61
N ARG A 173 -26.44 -19.74 -10.28
CA ARG A 173 -26.74 -18.76 -9.22
C ARG A 173 -26.30 -19.25 -7.83
N LEU A 174 -26.54 -20.52 -7.53
CA LEU A 174 -26.12 -21.14 -6.27
C LEU A 174 -24.57 -21.13 -6.14
N ALA A 175 -23.89 -21.61 -7.18
CA ALA A 175 -22.41 -21.62 -7.23
C ALA A 175 -21.80 -20.22 -6.98
N LYS A 176 -22.35 -19.17 -7.64
CA LYS A 176 -21.90 -17.79 -7.42
C LYS A 176 -22.11 -17.38 -5.96
N LYS A 177 -23.29 -17.60 -5.40
CA LYS A 177 -23.64 -17.22 -4.02
C LYS A 177 -22.75 -17.91 -2.99
N GLU A 178 -22.56 -19.21 -3.13
CA GLU A 178 -21.75 -20.01 -2.20
C GLU A 178 -20.27 -19.66 -2.30
N TYR A 179 -19.76 -19.49 -3.51
CA TYR A 179 -18.40 -19.05 -3.75
C TYR A 179 -18.11 -17.70 -3.07
N GLU A 180 -18.90 -16.66 -3.37
CA GLU A 180 -18.68 -15.32 -2.81
C GLU A 180 -18.81 -15.30 -1.28
N LYS A 181 -19.75 -16.08 -0.73
CA LYS A 181 -19.90 -16.25 0.73
C LYS A 181 -18.65 -16.89 1.34
N ALA A 182 -18.18 -18.00 0.79
CA ALA A 182 -17.04 -18.73 1.31
C ALA A 182 -15.72 -17.93 1.13
N ALA A 183 -15.52 -17.34 -0.04
CA ALA A 183 -14.35 -16.50 -0.31
C ALA A 183 -14.26 -15.29 0.64
N LYS A 184 -15.40 -14.63 0.90
CA LYS A 184 -15.50 -13.57 1.91
C LYS A 184 -15.12 -14.08 3.29
N SER A 185 -15.66 -15.23 3.74
CA SER A 185 -15.35 -15.81 5.06
C SER A 185 -13.85 -16.14 5.16
N PHE A 186 -13.25 -16.79 4.16
CA PHE A 186 -11.83 -17.10 4.15
C PHE A 186 -10.97 -15.84 4.30
N MET A 187 -11.21 -14.81 3.50
CA MET A 187 -10.41 -13.59 3.56
C MET A 187 -10.65 -12.80 4.86
N ARG A 188 -11.93 -12.61 5.21
CA ARG A 188 -12.32 -11.82 6.37
C ARG A 188 -11.83 -12.43 7.68
N ASP A 189 -12.15 -13.71 7.90
CA ASP A 189 -11.90 -14.35 9.18
C ASP A 189 -10.39 -14.62 9.38
N THR A 190 -9.62 -14.80 8.29
CA THR A 190 -8.16 -14.83 8.35
C THR A 190 -7.59 -13.48 8.79
N LEU A 191 -8.12 -12.38 8.26
CA LEU A 191 -7.68 -11.03 8.59
C LEU A 191 -7.99 -10.68 10.05
N LEU A 192 -9.20 -10.97 10.52
CA LEU A 192 -9.61 -10.77 11.92
C LEU A 192 -8.78 -11.61 12.89
N LEU A 193 -8.49 -12.87 12.54
CA LEU A 193 -7.60 -13.73 13.33
C LEU A 193 -6.18 -13.14 13.42
N ALA A 194 -5.66 -12.63 12.30
CA ALA A 194 -4.32 -12.05 12.26
C ALA A 194 -4.24 -10.77 13.12
N GLU A 195 -5.26 -9.93 13.07
CA GLU A 195 -5.38 -8.72 13.90
C GLU A 195 -5.52 -9.09 15.38
N GLU A 196 -6.37 -10.06 15.74
CA GLU A 196 -6.51 -10.56 17.12
C GLU A 196 -5.17 -11.06 17.68
N MET A 197 -4.42 -11.81 16.89
CA MET A 197 -3.14 -12.39 17.32
C MET A 197 -2.00 -11.36 17.41
N ARG A 198 -2.03 -10.32 16.58
CA ARG A 198 -1.00 -9.26 16.46
C ARG A 198 -1.65 -7.89 16.29
N PRO A 199 -2.30 -7.35 17.35
CA PRO A 199 -3.18 -6.17 17.24
C PRO A 199 -2.46 -4.87 16.87
N ASN A 200 -1.14 -4.80 17.07
CA ASN A 200 -0.37 -3.62 16.68
C ASN A 200 0.16 -3.71 15.23
N GLY A 201 -0.06 -4.83 14.54
CA GLY A 201 0.36 -5.03 13.16
C GLY A 201 -0.50 -4.26 12.15
N TYR A 202 0.09 -3.98 11.01
CA TYR A 202 -0.58 -3.39 9.85
C TYR A 202 -0.99 -4.51 8.91
N TRP A 203 -2.26 -4.95 8.98
CA TRP A 203 -2.78 -6.11 8.27
C TRP A 203 -3.63 -5.73 7.07
N GLY A 204 -3.47 -6.46 5.98
CA GLY A 204 -4.26 -6.32 4.77
C GLY A 204 -3.80 -7.29 3.67
N TYR A 205 -4.49 -7.22 2.54
CA TYR A 205 -4.17 -8.04 1.38
C TYR A 205 -3.33 -7.27 0.37
N TYR A 206 -2.27 -7.91 -0.14
CA TYR A 206 -1.52 -7.41 -1.29
C TYR A 206 -2.44 -7.24 -2.50
N LEU A 207 -2.15 -6.25 -3.34
CA LEU A 207 -2.89 -5.89 -4.55
C LEU A 207 -4.20 -5.10 -4.30
N TYR A 208 -4.69 -5.01 -3.09
CA TYR A 208 -5.95 -4.35 -2.77
C TYR A 208 -5.77 -2.95 -2.16
N PRO A 209 -6.57 -1.93 -2.63
CA PRO A 209 -7.53 -1.97 -3.74
C PRO A 209 -6.84 -2.04 -5.10
N ASP A 210 -7.51 -2.67 -6.08
CA ASP A 210 -7.03 -2.76 -7.45
C ASP A 210 -7.70 -1.68 -8.33
N CYS A 211 -7.02 -1.26 -9.39
CA CYS A 211 -7.48 -0.24 -10.33
C CYS A 211 -7.67 -0.77 -11.76
N GLN A 212 -6.92 -1.81 -12.16
CA GLN A 212 -6.99 -2.43 -13.50
C GLN A 212 -6.85 -1.45 -14.68
N ASN A 213 -6.02 -0.41 -14.55
CA ASN A 213 -5.80 0.62 -15.57
C ASN A 213 -4.63 0.29 -16.51
N TYR A 214 -4.61 -0.91 -17.07
CA TYR A 214 -3.51 -1.41 -17.91
C TYR A 214 -3.68 -1.11 -19.41
N ASP A 215 -4.67 -0.30 -19.79
CA ASP A 215 -5.01 -0.01 -21.18
C ASP A 215 -4.01 0.95 -21.90
N TYR A 216 -2.93 1.37 -21.22
CA TYR A 216 -1.79 2.04 -21.84
C TYR A 216 -1.15 1.22 -22.98
N LYS A 217 -1.30 -0.12 -22.94
CA LYS A 217 -0.81 -1.03 -23.97
C LYS A 217 -1.55 -0.89 -25.32
N THR A 218 -2.79 -0.44 -25.27
CA THR A 218 -3.68 -0.35 -26.44
C THR A 218 -4.06 1.07 -26.82
N LYS A 219 -4.08 2.01 -25.85
CA LYS A 219 -4.54 3.38 -26.06
C LYS A 219 -3.44 4.40 -26.37
N GLY A 220 -2.16 4.06 -26.11
CA GLY A 220 -1.04 4.98 -26.38
C GLY A 220 -1.28 6.38 -25.80
N ASP A 221 -1.28 7.41 -26.65
CA ASP A 221 -1.48 8.81 -26.26
C ASP A 221 -2.88 9.13 -25.72
N GLN A 222 -3.88 8.30 -26.03
CA GLN A 222 -5.24 8.44 -25.50
C GLN A 222 -5.40 7.86 -24.08
N TYR A 223 -4.35 7.30 -23.51
CA TYR A 223 -4.37 6.74 -22.18
C TYR A 223 -4.58 7.81 -21.13
N THR A 224 -5.62 7.66 -20.32
CA THR A 224 -5.97 8.61 -19.24
C THR A 224 -5.45 8.21 -17.88
N GLY A 225 -5.07 6.96 -17.67
CA GLY A 225 -4.67 6.40 -16.37
C GLY A 225 -5.84 6.09 -15.42
N LYS A 226 -7.04 6.59 -15.69
CA LYS A 226 -8.20 6.43 -14.79
C LYS A 226 -8.53 4.97 -14.54
N CYS A 227 -8.87 4.65 -13.29
CA CYS A 227 -9.47 3.36 -12.97
C CYS A 227 -10.84 3.27 -13.64
N PRO A 228 -11.18 2.15 -14.29
CA PRO A 228 -12.52 1.95 -14.83
C PRO A 228 -13.59 2.06 -13.73
N ASP A 229 -14.74 2.67 -14.04
CA ASP A 229 -15.82 2.85 -13.06
C ASP A 229 -16.32 1.52 -12.48
N ILE A 230 -16.33 0.47 -13.29
CA ILE A 230 -16.67 -0.89 -12.83
C ILE A 230 -15.68 -1.38 -11.75
N GLU A 231 -14.40 -1.06 -11.83
CA GLU A 231 -13.41 -1.46 -10.83
C GLU A 231 -13.57 -0.65 -9.55
N MET A 232 -13.85 0.65 -9.66
CA MET A 232 -14.16 1.49 -8.51
C MET A 232 -15.42 0.97 -7.78
N SER A 233 -16.48 0.62 -8.52
CA SER A 233 -17.70 0.01 -7.97
C SER A 233 -17.42 -1.35 -7.30
N ARG A 234 -16.52 -2.15 -7.87
CA ARG A 234 -16.07 -3.42 -7.27
C ARG A 234 -15.31 -3.20 -5.96
N ASN A 235 -14.47 -2.18 -5.89
CA ASN A 235 -13.81 -1.79 -4.66
C ASN A 235 -14.82 -1.35 -3.59
N ASP A 236 -15.87 -0.60 -3.96
CA ASP A 236 -16.93 -0.19 -3.03
C ASP A 236 -17.68 -1.40 -2.44
N GLN A 237 -17.92 -2.45 -3.23
CA GLN A 237 -18.53 -3.71 -2.77
C GLN A 237 -17.64 -4.47 -1.76
N LEU A 238 -16.34 -4.19 -1.71
CA LEU A 238 -15.41 -4.79 -0.76
C LEU A 238 -15.27 -3.97 0.55
N LEU A 239 -16.22 -3.10 0.88
CA LEU A 239 -16.17 -2.27 2.10
C LEU A 239 -15.97 -3.13 3.38
N TRP A 240 -16.48 -4.34 3.41
CA TRP A 240 -16.23 -5.29 4.50
C TRP A 240 -14.73 -5.63 4.65
N LEU A 241 -13.98 -5.72 3.55
CA LEU A 241 -12.55 -6.00 3.56
C LEU A 241 -11.75 -4.79 4.07
N TRP A 242 -12.16 -3.59 3.64
CA TRP A 242 -11.49 -2.35 4.06
C TRP A 242 -11.71 -2.06 5.54
N ARG A 243 -12.91 -2.31 6.06
CA ARG A 243 -13.24 -2.11 7.49
C ARG A 243 -12.46 -3.03 8.42
N ASP A 244 -12.18 -4.25 7.97
CA ASP A 244 -11.46 -5.25 8.74
C ASP A 244 -9.94 -5.22 8.46
N SER A 245 -9.47 -4.37 7.54
CA SER A 245 -8.04 -4.11 7.31
C SER A 245 -7.52 -3.04 8.27
N THR A 246 -6.23 -3.13 8.65
CA THR A 246 -5.52 -2.08 9.41
C THR A 246 -4.51 -1.33 8.56
N ALA A 247 -4.28 -1.76 7.31
CA ALA A 247 -3.54 -1.08 6.25
C ALA A 247 -3.98 -1.56 4.87
N LEU A 248 -3.66 -0.79 3.82
CA LEU A 248 -3.88 -1.14 2.42
C LEU A 248 -2.54 -1.32 1.70
N PHE A 249 -2.47 -2.30 0.78
CA PHE A 249 -1.25 -2.67 0.05
C PHE A 249 -1.44 -2.70 -1.47
N PRO A 250 -1.82 -1.58 -2.11
CA PRO A 250 -1.89 -1.49 -3.57
C PRO A 250 -0.50 -1.60 -4.18
N ASN A 251 -0.42 -1.85 -5.50
CA ASN A 251 0.84 -1.85 -6.22
C ASN A 251 0.88 -0.83 -7.37
N VAL A 252 2.11 -0.43 -7.71
CA VAL A 252 2.41 0.50 -8.81
C VAL A 252 3.61 0.00 -9.62
N TYR A 253 3.66 -1.29 -9.94
CA TYR A 253 4.76 -1.88 -10.73
C TYR A 253 4.77 -1.33 -12.15
N LEU A 254 5.81 -0.59 -12.52
CA LEU A 254 5.98 -0.09 -13.88
C LEU A 254 6.54 -1.16 -14.80
N GLU A 255 5.91 -1.36 -15.95
CA GLU A 255 6.49 -2.13 -17.06
C GLU A 255 7.42 -1.23 -17.89
N ILE A 256 8.38 -1.86 -18.56
CA ILE A 256 9.39 -1.15 -19.38
C ILE A 256 8.78 -0.26 -20.47
N ILE A 257 7.60 -0.61 -20.97
CA ILE A 257 6.88 0.18 -21.99
C ILE A 257 6.45 1.56 -21.45
N LEU A 258 6.36 1.73 -20.13
CA LEU A 258 6.02 2.99 -19.48
C LEU A 258 7.25 3.85 -19.15
N ARG A 259 8.47 3.35 -19.44
CA ARG A 259 9.71 4.01 -19.08
C ARG A 259 9.72 5.49 -19.46
N SER A 260 9.97 6.35 -18.45
CA SER A 260 10.12 7.81 -18.58
C SER A 260 9.02 8.46 -19.42
N SER A 261 7.77 8.04 -19.24
CA SER A 261 6.62 8.54 -20.00
C SER A 261 5.57 9.19 -19.10
N ASP A 262 4.80 10.14 -19.66
CA ASP A 262 3.63 10.71 -19.00
C ASP A 262 2.60 9.64 -18.60
N ASN A 263 2.53 8.56 -19.36
CA ASN A 263 1.64 7.45 -19.09
C ASN A 263 2.04 6.68 -17.82
N ALA A 264 3.33 6.66 -17.46
CA ALA A 264 3.77 6.11 -16.17
C ALA A 264 3.18 6.91 -15.00
N LEU A 265 3.25 8.24 -15.06
CA LEU A 265 2.67 9.10 -14.01
C LEU A 265 1.15 8.93 -13.93
N LYS A 266 0.44 8.92 -15.07
CA LYS A 266 -1.01 8.67 -15.10
C LYS A 266 -1.37 7.31 -14.49
N PHE A 267 -0.61 6.26 -14.81
CA PHE A 267 -0.81 4.92 -14.26
C PHE A 267 -0.68 4.90 -12.74
N VAL A 268 0.40 5.43 -12.21
CA VAL A 268 0.68 5.46 -10.76
C VAL A 268 -0.32 6.37 -10.03
N HIS A 269 -0.51 7.58 -10.53
CA HIS A 269 -1.37 8.59 -9.91
C HIS A 269 -2.80 8.08 -9.66
N HIS A 270 -3.44 7.48 -10.67
CA HIS A 270 -4.82 7.02 -10.54
C HIS A 270 -4.95 5.80 -9.64
N ARG A 271 -3.96 4.90 -9.57
CA ARG A 271 -3.91 3.82 -8.58
C ARG A 271 -3.81 4.34 -7.15
N LEU A 272 -2.95 5.33 -6.95
CA LEU A 272 -2.83 6.00 -5.65
C LEU A 272 -4.12 6.74 -5.28
N LYS A 273 -4.71 7.48 -6.23
CA LYS A 273 -5.97 8.22 -6.01
C LYS A 273 -7.09 7.31 -5.56
N GLU A 274 -7.25 6.14 -6.19
CA GLU A 274 -8.23 5.13 -5.79
C GLU A 274 -7.89 4.54 -4.41
N SER A 275 -6.63 4.24 -4.15
CA SER A 275 -6.20 3.71 -2.85
C SER A 275 -6.46 4.69 -1.70
N MET A 276 -6.21 5.99 -1.92
CA MET A 276 -6.48 7.02 -0.92
C MET A 276 -7.99 7.26 -0.74
N ARG A 277 -8.80 7.13 -1.81
CA ARG A 277 -10.25 7.15 -1.74
C ARG A 277 -10.77 6.02 -0.84
N ILE A 278 -10.34 4.79 -1.08
CA ILE A 278 -10.71 3.62 -0.27
C ILE A 278 -10.22 3.76 1.17
N ALA A 279 -9.00 4.22 1.39
CA ALA A 279 -8.44 4.45 2.72
C ALA A 279 -9.33 5.40 3.55
N SER A 280 -9.87 6.43 2.91
CA SER A 280 -10.73 7.44 3.56
C SER A 280 -12.16 6.96 3.80
N MET A 281 -12.66 5.98 3.04
CA MET A 281 -14.03 5.47 3.22
C MET A 281 -14.11 4.21 4.09
N ALA A 282 -12.98 3.60 4.39
CA ALA A 282 -12.90 2.35 5.13
C ALA A 282 -13.41 2.47 6.57
N ARG A 283 -13.10 3.58 7.23
CA ARG A 283 -13.44 3.88 8.64
C ARG A 283 -13.99 5.30 8.76
N GLU A 284 -14.66 5.58 9.90
CA GLU A 284 -15.26 6.89 10.15
C GLU A 284 -14.31 7.86 10.88
N ASP A 285 -13.32 7.33 11.60
CA ASP A 285 -12.47 8.06 12.53
C ASP A 285 -11.08 8.39 11.98
N TYR A 286 -10.55 7.58 11.06
CA TYR A 286 -9.26 7.84 10.38
C TYR A 286 -9.15 7.13 9.04
N ALA A 287 -8.35 7.70 8.14
CA ALA A 287 -7.98 7.07 6.90
C ALA A 287 -6.95 5.96 7.14
N LEU A 288 -7.17 4.78 6.57
CA LEU A 288 -6.21 3.67 6.68
C LEU A 288 -4.84 4.07 6.14
N PRO A 289 -3.75 3.66 6.78
CA PRO A 289 -2.43 3.83 6.21
C PRO A 289 -2.28 3.00 4.94
N VAL A 290 -1.72 3.62 3.91
CA VAL A 290 -1.46 2.99 2.60
C VAL A 290 0.04 2.78 2.47
N PHE A 291 0.46 1.53 2.28
CA PHE A 291 1.83 1.13 1.98
C PHE A 291 1.88 0.56 0.57
N VAL A 292 2.44 1.32 -0.34
CA VAL A 292 2.38 1.03 -1.78
C VAL A 292 3.50 0.08 -2.17
N TYR A 293 3.16 -1.05 -2.76
CA TYR A 293 4.16 -1.95 -3.33
C TYR A 293 4.67 -1.43 -4.67
N ALA A 294 5.98 -1.28 -4.77
CA ALA A 294 6.70 -0.90 -5.97
C ALA A 294 7.87 -1.85 -6.24
N ARG A 295 8.49 -1.73 -7.39
CA ARG A 295 9.74 -2.44 -7.72
C ARG A 295 10.84 -1.43 -8.01
N PRO A 296 12.09 -1.69 -7.61
CA PRO A 296 13.22 -0.82 -7.96
C PRO A 296 13.67 -1.00 -9.42
N PHE A 297 13.17 -2.04 -10.10
CA PHE A 297 13.41 -2.37 -11.50
C PHE A 297 12.08 -2.50 -12.22
N TYR A 298 12.06 -2.23 -13.53
CA TYR A 298 10.84 -2.43 -14.33
C TYR A 298 10.35 -3.87 -14.22
N ALA A 299 9.03 -4.04 -14.16
CA ALA A 299 8.41 -5.34 -14.03
C ALA A 299 8.85 -6.30 -15.15
N TYR A 300 9.12 -7.55 -14.77
CA TYR A 300 9.59 -8.62 -15.66
C TYR A 300 10.96 -8.37 -16.32
N THR A 301 11.71 -7.38 -15.83
CA THR A 301 13.07 -7.09 -16.31
C THR A 301 14.03 -6.95 -15.12
N PHE A 302 15.33 -6.76 -15.43
CA PHE A 302 16.32 -6.35 -14.44
C PHE A 302 16.93 -4.98 -14.82
N GLU A 303 16.11 -4.12 -15.49
CA GLU A 303 16.45 -2.74 -15.79
C GLU A 303 16.01 -1.82 -14.67
N PRO A 304 16.91 -0.98 -14.11
CA PRO A 304 16.57 -0.09 -13.00
C PRO A 304 15.61 1.02 -13.46
N LEU A 305 14.74 1.46 -12.57
CA LEU A 305 13.89 2.63 -12.83
C LEU A 305 14.77 3.87 -13.09
N THR A 306 14.36 4.70 -14.03
CA THR A 306 14.99 6.00 -14.29
C THR A 306 14.72 6.97 -13.13
N GLN A 307 15.42 8.10 -13.11
CA GLN A 307 15.18 9.16 -12.13
C GLN A 307 13.75 9.69 -12.23
N GLU A 308 13.23 9.86 -13.44
CA GLU A 308 11.84 10.28 -13.68
C GLU A 308 10.85 9.26 -13.12
N ASP A 309 11.12 7.96 -13.31
CA ASP A 309 10.21 6.91 -12.82
C ASP A 309 10.33 6.69 -11.31
N LEU A 310 11.44 7.07 -10.68
CA LEU A 310 11.52 7.19 -9.23
C LEU A 310 10.64 8.34 -8.70
N VAL A 311 10.61 9.49 -9.40
CA VAL A 311 9.69 10.59 -9.08
C VAL A 311 8.24 10.13 -9.24
N THR A 312 7.94 9.47 -10.35
CA THR A 312 6.62 8.93 -10.66
C THR A 312 6.14 7.90 -9.63
N THR A 313 7.01 7.06 -9.10
CA THR A 313 6.64 6.02 -8.11
C THR A 313 6.76 6.53 -6.67
N VAL A 314 7.98 6.74 -6.18
CA VAL A 314 8.25 7.12 -4.78
C VAL A 314 7.77 8.54 -4.48
N GLY A 315 8.09 9.49 -5.37
CA GLY A 315 7.71 10.90 -5.20
C GLY A 315 6.20 11.10 -5.19
N GLU A 316 5.50 10.48 -6.14
CA GLU A 316 4.04 10.55 -6.22
C GLU A 316 3.38 9.91 -5.00
N THR A 317 3.86 8.73 -4.58
CA THR A 317 3.37 8.03 -3.38
C THR A 317 3.46 8.90 -2.13
N ALA A 318 4.60 9.57 -1.91
CA ALA A 318 4.80 10.46 -0.77
C ALA A 318 3.91 11.72 -0.85
N ALA A 319 3.82 12.35 -2.03
CA ALA A 319 3.05 13.57 -2.25
C ALA A 319 1.53 13.35 -2.09
N MET A 320 1.04 12.17 -2.45
CA MET A 320 -0.37 11.79 -2.29
C MET A 320 -0.74 11.43 -0.83
N GLY A 321 0.23 11.37 0.09
CA GLY A 321 -0.02 11.14 1.51
C GLY A 321 -0.04 9.68 1.94
N ALA A 322 0.53 8.77 1.17
CA ALA A 322 0.74 7.39 1.62
C ALA A 322 1.63 7.33 2.87
N ALA A 323 1.48 6.28 3.68
CA ALA A 323 2.30 6.05 4.87
C ALA A 323 3.71 5.57 4.52
N GLY A 324 3.86 4.93 3.37
CA GLY A 324 5.15 4.44 2.90
C GLY A 324 5.07 3.70 1.57
N ILE A 325 6.24 3.26 1.13
CA ILE A 325 6.42 2.43 -0.05
C ILE A 325 7.21 1.16 0.32
N VAL A 326 6.82 0.02 -0.25
CA VAL A 326 7.47 -1.28 -0.02
C VAL A 326 8.10 -1.74 -1.33
N PHE A 327 9.41 -1.82 -1.38
CA PHE A 327 10.09 -2.38 -2.54
C PHE A 327 10.10 -3.91 -2.49
N TRP A 328 9.45 -4.51 -3.47
CA TRP A 328 9.44 -5.94 -3.72
C TRP A 328 10.20 -6.27 -5.01
N GLY A 329 10.60 -7.52 -5.16
CA GLY A 329 11.33 -7.93 -6.35
C GLY A 329 11.35 -9.44 -6.57
N SER A 330 12.02 -9.84 -7.64
CA SER A 330 12.18 -11.25 -7.99
C SER A 330 13.42 -11.87 -7.33
N MET A 331 13.46 -13.21 -7.26
CA MET A 331 14.64 -13.98 -6.82
C MET A 331 15.89 -13.68 -7.66
N GLN A 332 15.73 -13.14 -8.87
CA GLN A 332 16.81 -12.74 -9.74
C GLN A 332 17.75 -11.71 -9.11
N TYR A 333 17.25 -10.85 -8.19
CA TYR A 333 18.05 -9.81 -7.54
C TYR A 333 19.22 -10.36 -6.70
N ALA A 334 19.11 -11.61 -6.25
CA ALA A 334 20.11 -12.27 -5.43
C ALA A 334 20.53 -13.64 -5.98
N SER A 335 20.39 -13.87 -7.28
CA SER A 335 20.74 -15.16 -7.92
C SER A 335 22.25 -15.36 -8.11
N THR A 336 23.01 -14.27 -8.28
CA THR A 336 24.47 -14.26 -8.49
C THR A 336 25.14 -13.12 -7.73
N VAL A 337 26.46 -13.14 -7.62
CA VAL A 337 27.25 -12.02 -7.11
C VAL A 337 26.99 -10.76 -7.95
N ASP A 338 26.96 -10.88 -9.28
CA ASP A 338 26.76 -9.77 -10.20
C ASP A 338 25.36 -9.15 -10.05
N SER A 339 24.32 -9.96 -9.85
CA SER A 339 22.98 -9.44 -9.57
C SER A 339 22.93 -8.67 -8.25
N CYS A 340 23.57 -9.16 -7.19
CA CYS A 340 23.69 -8.42 -5.94
C CYS A 340 24.48 -7.11 -6.12
N GLN A 341 25.57 -7.10 -6.88
CA GLN A 341 26.34 -5.90 -7.18
C GLN A 341 25.54 -4.88 -8.01
N LYS A 342 24.72 -5.35 -8.96
CA LYS A 342 23.83 -4.48 -9.73
C LYS A 342 22.80 -3.79 -8.83
N VAL A 343 22.17 -4.52 -7.92
CA VAL A 343 21.25 -3.95 -6.92
C VAL A 343 21.99 -2.96 -6.03
N LYS A 344 23.16 -3.32 -5.49
CA LYS A 344 23.98 -2.46 -4.64
C LYS A 344 24.40 -1.17 -5.34
N THR A 345 24.83 -1.26 -6.60
CA THR A 345 25.25 -0.09 -7.39
C THR A 345 24.08 0.87 -7.58
N TYR A 346 22.91 0.35 -7.92
CA TYR A 346 21.71 1.18 -8.06
C TYR A 346 21.28 1.79 -6.73
N MET A 347 21.35 1.03 -5.64
CA MET A 347 21.07 1.51 -4.27
C MET A 347 22.04 2.63 -3.86
N ASN A 348 23.33 2.48 -4.10
CA ASN A 348 24.33 3.49 -3.77
C ASN A 348 24.32 4.71 -4.72
N GLY A 349 23.61 4.61 -5.82
CA GLY A 349 23.44 5.63 -6.85
C GLY A 349 22.09 6.35 -6.77
N PRO A 350 21.30 6.33 -7.85
CA PRO A 350 20.07 7.10 -7.97
C PRO A 350 19.00 6.73 -6.94
N LEU A 351 18.77 5.44 -6.70
CA LEU A 351 17.69 4.97 -5.83
C LEU A 351 17.86 5.47 -4.40
N GLY A 352 18.99 5.18 -3.77
CA GLY A 352 19.19 5.53 -2.36
C GLY A 352 19.22 7.05 -2.13
N ARG A 353 19.87 7.81 -3.02
CA ARG A 353 19.88 9.28 -2.95
C ARG A 353 18.47 9.86 -3.06
N TYR A 354 17.65 9.32 -3.97
CA TYR A 354 16.28 9.77 -4.14
C TYR A 354 15.39 9.43 -2.93
N ILE A 355 15.57 8.25 -2.34
CA ILE A 355 14.86 7.87 -1.10
C ILE A 355 15.20 8.83 0.04
N VAL A 356 16.49 9.15 0.26
CA VAL A 356 16.90 10.13 1.28
C VAL A 356 16.28 11.50 1.01
N ASN A 357 16.23 11.92 -0.26
CA ASN A 357 15.60 13.17 -0.66
C ASN A 357 14.13 13.21 -0.22
N VAL A 358 13.33 12.25 -0.63
CA VAL A 358 11.87 12.24 -0.38
C VAL A 358 11.54 12.04 1.09
N THR A 359 12.19 11.09 1.77
CA THR A 359 11.92 10.82 3.20
C THR A 359 12.27 12.02 4.08
N THR A 360 13.40 12.68 3.79
CA THR A 360 13.81 13.90 4.52
C THR A 360 12.89 15.08 4.20
N ALA A 361 12.51 15.27 2.94
CA ALA A 361 11.57 16.34 2.56
C ALA A 361 10.19 16.16 3.21
N ALA A 362 9.67 14.93 3.24
CA ALA A 362 8.42 14.63 3.94
C ALA A 362 8.51 14.95 5.44
N LYS A 363 9.62 14.60 6.08
CA LYS A 363 9.91 14.91 7.50
C LYS A 363 10.00 16.41 7.75
N ILE A 364 10.73 17.14 6.91
CA ILE A 364 10.86 18.61 7.00
C ILE A 364 9.48 19.26 6.84
N CYS A 365 8.69 18.84 5.86
CA CYS A 365 7.35 19.36 5.65
C CYS A 365 6.44 19.10 6.86
N SER A 366 6.40 17.89 7.37
CA SER A 366 5.65 17.53 8.58
C SER A 366 6.03 18.44 9.77
N HIS A 367 7.33 18.68 9.98
CA HIS A 367 7.79 19.55 11.05
C HIS A 367 7.41 21.01 10.84
N ALA A 368 7.63 21.54 9.62
CA ALA A 368 7.47 22.96 9.32
C ALA A 368 6.01 23.39 9.17
N LEU A 369 5.15 22.53 8.60
CA LEU A 369 3.73 22.85 8.40
C LEU A 369 2.83 22.21 9.45
N CYS A 370 3.05 20.95 9.82
CA CYS A 370 2.12 20.13 10.58
C CYS A 370 2.56 19.88 12.01
N ARG A 371 3.56 20.60 12.51
CA ARG A 371 4.08 20.53 13.89
C ARG A 371 4.44 19.11 14.37
N LYS A 372 4.81 18.21 13.45
CA LYS A 372 5.04 16.76 13.66
C LYS A 372 3.78 15.94 13.96
N ASN A 373 2.63 16.58 14.04
CA ASN A 373 1.34 15.99 14.41
C ASN A 373 0.48 15.61 13.19
N GLY A 374 1.08 15.62 12.00
CA GLY A 374 0.45 15.25 10.74
C GLY A 374 1.50 15.07 9.65
N ARG A 375 1.06 14.57 8.51
CA ARG A 375 1.86 14.48 7.28
C ARG A 375 1.44 15.53 6.28
N CYS A 376 2.36 15.94 5.41
CA CYS A 376 2.03 16.78 4.27
C CYS A 376 1.39 15.95 3.17
N VAL A 377 0.28 16.45 2.62
CA VAL A 377 -0.43 15.88 1.48
C VAL A 377 -0.63 16.98 0.43
N ARG A 378 -0.48 16.64 -0.83
CA ARG A 378 -0.68 17.57 -1.95
C ARG A 378 -2.09 18.14 -1.93
N LYS A 379 -2.23 19.49 -1.99
CA LYS A 379 -3.54 20.18 -1.95
C LYS A 379 -4.43 19.82 -3.15
N HIS A 380 -3.83 19.82 -4.32
CA HIS A 380 -4.48 19.47 -5.58
C HIS A 380 -3.85 18.19 -6.10
N SER A 381 -4.57 17.08 -5.99
CA SER A 381 -4.05 15.74 -6.34
C SER A 381 -3.37 15.69 -7.70
N ASP A 382 -3.93 16.40 -8.68
CA ASP A 382 -3.50 16.38 -10.07
C ASP A 382 -2.38 17.39 -10.39
N SER A 383 -1.80 18.08 -9.37
CA SER A 383 -0.68 19.00 -9.57
C SER A 383 0.68 18.27 -9.57
N ASN A 384 1.67 18.88 -10.23
CA ASN A 384 3.05 18.36 -10.30
C ASN A 384 3.92 18.83 -9.11
N ALA A 385 3.35 18.88 -7.91
CA ALA A 385 4.10 19.25 -6.70
C ALA A 385 4.56 18.00 -5.96
N PHE A 386 5.85 17.88 -5.69
CA PHE A 386 6.46 16.74 -5.00
C PHE A 386 7.14 17.18 -3.71
N LEU A 387 7.26 16.26 -2.75
CA LEU A 387 8.03 16.44 -1.54
C LEU A 387 9.50 16.14 -1.84
N HIS A 388 10.21 17.16 -2.30
CA HIS A 388 11.64 17.12 -2.60
C HIS A 388 12.40 18.09 -1.74
N LEU A 389 13.65 17.78 -1.44
CA LEU A 389 14.61 18.74 -0.90
C LEU A 389 14.94 19.78 -1.97
N PHE A 390 14.97 21.04 -1.58
CA PHE A 390 15.32 22.14 -2.46
C PHE A 390 16.85 22.16 -2.68
N PRO A 391 17.35 22.02 -3.92
CA PRO A 391 18.79 21.87 -4.17
C PRO A 391 19.64 23.06 -3.73
N GLU A 392 19.06 24.27 -3.68
CA GLU A 392 19.72 25.47 -3.23
C GLU A 392 19.86 25.54 -1.71
N SER A 393 18.91 24.91 -0.98
CA SER A 393 18.83 24.93 0.49
C SER A 393 19.44 23.70 1.16
N PHE A 394 19.50 22.55 0.43
CA PHE A 394 19.92 21.27 1.00
C PHE A 394 20.90 20.52 0.09
N ARG A 395 21.81 19.76 0.73
CA ARG A 395 22.74 18.84 0.05
C ARG A 395 22.73 17.48 0.73
N ILE A 396 22.64 16.42 -0.06
CA ILE A 396 22.76 15.04 0.39
C ILE A 396 24.21 14.61 0.24
N MET A 397 24.84 14.19 1.34
CA MET A 397 26.21 13.72 1.40
C MET A 397 26.21 12.30 1.97
N VAL A 398 27.02 11.41 1.40
CA VAL A 398 27.24 10.07 1.94
C VAL A 398 28.60 10.06 2.62
N HIS A 399 28.60 9.94 3.94
CA HIS A 399 29.83 9.77 4.74
C HIS A 399 30.05 8.28 4.97
N ALA A 400 31.26 7.85 4.76
CA ALA A 400 31.72 6.51 5.09
C ALA A 400 32.94 6.63 5.99
N ASN A 401 32.92 6.00 7.14
CA ASN A 401 34.06 5.75 7.99
C ASN A 401 34.33 4.24 8.07
N ALA A 402 35.31 3.83 8.88
CA ALA A 402 35.68 2.41 8.99
C ALA A 402 34.55 1.49 9.51
N THR A 403 33.53 2.05 10.19
CA THR A 403 32.50 1.29 10.89
C THR A 403 31.08 1.54 10.37
N GLU A 404 30.82 2.69 9.74
CA GLU A 404 29.47 3.10 9.35
C GLU A 404 29.48 3.91 8.05
N LYS A 405 28.49 3.64 7.21
CA LYS A 405 28.15 4.44 6.04
C LYS A 405 26.77 5.04 6.25
N LYS A 406 26.65 6.36 6.12
CA LYS A 406 25.41 7.09 6.40
C LYS A 406 25.21 8.25 5.42
N ALA A 407 24.01 8.34 4.88
CA ALA A 407 23.59 9.53 4.15
C ALA A 407 23.18 10.62 5.17
N ILE A 408 23.73 11.80 4.99
CA ILE A 408 23.47 12.98 5.82
C ILE A 408 22.95 14.09 4.92
N VAL A 409 21.86 14.75 5.35
CA VAL A 409 21.37 15.95 4.70
C VAL A 409 21.84 17.17 5.47
N LYS A 410 22.59 18.04 4.79
CA LYS A 410 23.02 19.34 5.33
C LYS A 410 22.23 20.45 4.66
N GLY A 411 21.86 21.45 5.44
CA GLY A 411 21.12 22.63 4.98
C GLY A 411 20.04 23.04 5.98
N LYS A 412 19.28 24.05 5.61
CA LYS A 412 18.15 24.55 6.40
C LYS A 412 17.03 25.00 5.47
N LEU A 413 15.79 24.90 5.95
CA LEU A 413 14.62 25.39 5.25
C LEU A 413 14.67 26.93 5.17
N GLU A 414 14.58 27.48 3.96
CA GLU A 414 14.53 28.90 3.71
C GLU A 414 13.08 29.38 3.55
N LEU A 415 12.86 30.70 3.59
CA LEU A 415 11.52 31.29 3.45
C LEU A 415 10.85 30.91 2.12
N LYS A 416 11.62 30.91 1.02
CA LYS A 416 11.10 30.52 -0.32
C LYS A 416 10.61 29.07 -0.34
N ASP A 417 11.32 28.18 0.36
CA ASP A 417 10.97 26.75 0.47
C ASP A 417 9.65 26.59 1.26
N LEU A 418 9.53 27.34 2.37
CA LEU A 418 8.33 27.32 3.20
C LEU A 418 7.11 27.86 2.43
N ILE A 419 7.30 28.92 1.61
CA ILE A 419 6.25 29.45 0.74
C ILE A 419 5.79 28.38 -0.26
N TYR A 420 6.73 27.67 -0.91
CA TYR A 420 6.41 26.56 -1.81
C TYR A 420 5.61 25.47 -1.11
N LEU A 421 6.08 25.02 0.07
CA LEU A 421 5.40 23.98 0.84
C LEU A 421 3.97 24.41 1.20
N ARG A 422 3.77 25.64 1.72
CA ARG A 422 2.46 26.19 2.07
C ARG A 422 1.53 26.35 0.86
N LYS A 423 2.06 26.68 -0.30
CA LYS A 423 1.28 26.80 -1.54
C LYS A 423 0.74 25.46 -2.01
N ASN A 424 1.56 24.41 -1.97
CA ASN A 424 1.29 23.15 -2.65
C ASN A 424 0.80 22.02 -1.73
N PHE A 425 1.04 22.12 -0.42
CA PHE A 425 0.74 21.05 0.54
C PHE A 425 -0.17 21.53 1.66
N MET A 426 -0.94 20.61 2.20
CA MET A 426 -1.78 20.76 3.39
C MET A 426 -1.41 19.68 4.41
N CYS A 427 -1.82 19.89 5.67
CA CYS A 427 -1.61 18.88 6.69
C CYS A 427 -2.79 17.89 6.73
N GLN A 428 -2.47 16.60 6.69
CA GLN A 428 -3.34 15.55 7.16
C GLN A 428 -2.92 15.20 8.59
N CYS A 429 -3.71 15.65 9.56
CA CYS A 429 -3.39 15.46 10.97
C CYS A 429 -3.47 14.00 11.38
N TYR A 430 -2.66 13.58 12.35
CA TYR A 430 -2.79 12.27 12.96
C TYR A 430 -3.97 12.25 13.93
N GLN A 431 -4.51 11.06 14.21
CA GLN A 431 -5.60 10.89 15.18
C GLN A 431 -5.32 11.63 16.49
N GLY A 432 -6.33 12.31 17.00
CA GLY A 432 -6.24 13.17 18.19
C GLY A 432 -5.75 14.59 17.93
N TRP A 433 -5.29 14.91 16.73
CA TRP A 433 -4.83 16.25 16.35
C TRP A 433 -5.78 16.89 15.34
N LYS A 434 -5.98 18.22 15.48
CA LYS A 434 -6.86 19.05 14.66
C LYS A 434 -6.22 20.39 14.35
N GLY A 435 -6.92 21.15 13.50
CA GLY A 435 -6.47 22.46 13.05
C GLY A 435 -5.77 22.42 11.71
N LEU A 436 -5.54 23.59 11.13
CA LEU A 436 -4.94 23.72 9.79
C LEU A 436 -3.49 23.20 9.74
N TYR A 437 -2.81 23.28 10.88
CA TYR A 437 -1.41 22.90 11.08
C TYR A 437 -1.26 21.80 12.14
N CYS A 438 -2.35 21.10 12.46
CA CYS A 438 -2.40 20.05 13.50
C CYS A 438 -1.90 20.56 14.86
N GLU A 439 -2.28 21.78 15.21
CA GLU A 439 -1.86 22.52 16.41
C GLU A 439 -2.71 22.21 17.65
N GLU A 440 -3.92 21.69 17.48
CA GLU A 440 -4.86 21.45 18.55
C GLU A 440 -4.96 19.95 18.86
N TYR A 441 -4.81 19.58 20.13
CA TYR A 441 -5.00 18.22 20.59
C TYR A 441 -6.40 18.02 21.19
N SER A 442 -7.13 17.01 20.72
CA SER A 442 -8.49 16.70 21.15
C SER A 442 -8.59 15.31 21.78
N ILE A 443 -8.77 15.26 23.10
CA ILE A 443 -8.94 14.00 23.85
C ILE A 443 -10.27 13.30 23.54
N LYS A 444 -11.28 14.00 22.99
CA LYS A 444 -12.63 13.46 22.76
C LYS A 444 -12.68 12.36 21.68
N ASP A 445 -11.70 12.31 20.78
CA ASP A 445 -11.69 11.36 19.66
C ASP A 445 -11.05 10.00 20.01
N ILE A 446 -10.43 9.88 21.21
CA ILE A 446 -9.77 8.64 21.66
C ILE A 446 -10.73 7.72 22.48
N ARG A 447 -11.84 8.23 22.97
CA ARG A 447 -12.77 7.47 23.83
C ARG A 447 -13.79 6.59 23.10
N LYS A 448 -13.64 6.39 21.81
CA LYS A 448 -14.47 5.48 20.98
C LYS A 448 -13.71 4.22 20.51
N ILE A 449 -12.59 3.91 21.13
CA ILE A 449 -11.82 2.69 20.91
C ILE A 449 -12.13 1.69 22.02
#